data_4b85622115e1af6afb458e1c5d7f4ec5
#
_entry.id   4b85622115e1af6afb458e1c5d7f4ec5
#
_cell.length_a   1.000
_cell.length_b   1.000
_cell.length_c   1.000
_cell.angle_alpha   90.00
_cell.angle_beta   90.00
_cell.angle_gamma   90.00
#
_symmetry.space_group_name_H-M   'P 1'
#
loop_
_entity.id
_entity.type
_entity.pdbx_description
1 polymer ?
#
loop_
_entity_poly.entity_id
_entity_poly.type
_entity_poly.pdbx_seq_one_letter_code
_entity_poly.pdbx_strand_id
1 'polypeptide(L)'
;MTVEAGKKSVVVENLENDMTYSFSVQPRYANGLAGKTSVKSTPKNARYPVTDLSATAGSERVRLSWTKPNSERFTNYQITVNPGGKVITLDDTSLEFYVVDGLVNDTEYTFSMIASYPTGNSEVVEASATPGKLSPILIDQSDKTELILWESATFTLNDMFFMGGDVQSVSWDFGDGTISTELSPQHAYGTVKDKYTVSVTVTYTNGTADTGSMDVAVVNYKWNSIKLQSGNYTGYVKVSNPVFSPDGKTMYIPTSTPAGHLFAIDVATGDFKWVYGIDALTYGGGALVGDDGTVYQCDATNRVYAITPNGDTKWTVQLDGATGAFPALSKDGVLYCLTNKITLYALDTKDNGKILFQETLGTGGNGSAVAVDKDGNVYAGTSLGIFFFDASGGKRFEPLTGVNVTERGSFALNGNHLYATLKATGGLISVDMVTGKKEWTYNSGIGTDSYFPIVDKNGVVYFTDKGAKNKNAHVYAVNASGNLEWSKEIGTNQQLTYNGVALGADGYLYVGHSGGKKVWKLDTNSNGALTEVQNVGQNVMAGVTIGPDRRLYFGTVESNNIGSVKAVTVNTLSETSSWSMRGGDLQGTNRQK
;
A
#
# COMPACT_ATOMS: atom_id res chain seq x y z
N MET A 1 -67.57 -16.69 -31.96
CA MET A 1 -66.18 -16.40 -32.38
C MET A 1 -65.91 -17.15 -33.67
N THR A 2 -65.51 -16.47 -34.76
CA THR A 2 -65.13 -17.12 -36.01
C THR A 2 -63.61 -17.17 -36.08
N VAL A 3 -63.06 -18.36 -36.35
CA VAL A 3 -61.65 -18.59 -36.48
C VAL A 3 -61.29 -18.89 -37.91
N GLU A 4 -60.22 -18.28 -38.43
CA GLU A 4 -59.79 -18.50 -39.83
C GLU A 4 -59.35 -19.94 -40.06
N ALA A 5 -59.63 -20.42 -41.29
CA ALA A 5 -59.22 -21.76 -41.69
C ALA A 5 -57.72 -21.93 -41.64
N GLY A 6 -57.22 -23.05 -41.05
CA GLY A 6 -55.82 -23.35 -40.89
C GLY A 6 -55.25 -23.01 -39.51
N LYS A 7 -55.89 -22.22 -38.65
CA LYS A 7 -55.49 -22.03 -37.27
C LYS A 7 -55.75 -23.29 -36.45
N LYS A 8 -54.73 -23.75 -35.72
CA LYS A 8 -54.78 -24.95 -34.87
C LYS A 8 -55.16 -24.68 -33.41
N SER A 9 -55.19 -23.38 -33.01
CA SER A 9 -55.50 -22.96 -31.65
C SER A 9 -56.15 -21.57 -31.65
N VAL A 10 -56.96 -21.28 -30.66
CA VAL A 10 -57.53 -19.98 -30.37
C VAL A 10 -57.56 -19.79 -28.85
N VAL A 11 -57.24 -18.60 -28.37
CA VAL A 11 -57.38 -18.22 -26.97
C VAL A 11 -58.79 -17.63 -26.79
N VAL A 12 -59.47 -18.09 -25.76
CA VAL A 12 -60.74 -17.53 -25.30
C VAL A 12 -60.51 -16.79 -24.01
N GLU A 13 -60.69 -15.48 -24.06
CA GLU A 13 -60.43 -14.57 -22.94
C GLU A 13 -61.70 -14.23 -22.15
N ASN A 14 -61.55 -13.56 -20.99
CA ASN A 14 -62.64 -13.09 -20.12
C ASN A 14 -63.53 -14.20 -19.57
N LEU A 15 -62.94 -15.34 -19.25
CA LEU A 15 -63.63 -16.43 -18.60
C LEU A 15 -63.52 -16.28 -17.07
N GLU A 16 -64.59 -16.62 -16.34
CA GLU A 16 -64.54 -16.70 -14.88
C GLU A 16 -63.87 -18.00 -14.46
N ASN A 17 -62.99 -17.91 -13.47
CA ASN A 17 -62.34 -19.09 -12.92
C ASN A 17 -63.34 -19.96 -12.15
N ASP A 18 -63.02 -21.25 -12.07
CA ASP A 18 -63.85 -22.29 -11.40
C ASP A 18 -65.26 -22.49 -12.00
N MET A 19 -65.59 -21.79 -13.09
CA MET A 19 -66.78 -22.05 -13.91
C MET A 19 -66.45 -23.02 -15.05
N THR A 20 -67.24 -24.07 -15.21
CA THR A 20 -67.07 -25.03 -16.30
C THR A 20 -67.70 -24.52 -17.59
N TYR A 21 -66.84 -24.24 -18.54
CA TYR A 21 -67.26 -23.81 -19.91
C TYR A 21 -67.21 -24.99 -20.85
N SER A 22 -68.21 -25.00 -21.78
CA SER A 22 -68.21 -25.95 -22.87
C SER A 22 -67.85 -25.23 -24.19
N PHE A 23 -66.70 -25.60 -24.70
CA PHE A 23 -66.17 -25.04 -25.95
C PHE A 23 -66.58 -25.97 -27.12
N SER A 24 -67.11 -25.41 -28.14
CA SER A 24 -67.51 -26.17 -29.32
C SER A 24 -66.90 -25.60 -30.57
N VAL A 25 -66.35 -26.46 -31.43
CA VAL A 25 -65.78 -26.08 -32.71
C VAL A 25 -66.64 -26.76 -33.82
N GLN A 26 -67.06 -25.97 -34.79
CA GLN A 26 -67.83 -26.44 -35.92
C GLN A 26 -67.25 -25.89 -37.23
N PRO A 27 -66.63 -26.75 -38.07
CA PRO A 27 -66.13 -26.30 -39.37
C PRO A 27 -67.31 -25.83 -40.29
N ARG A 28 -67.02 -24.73 -41.03
CA ARG A 28 -67.98 -24.20 -42.04
C ARG A 28 -67.41 -24.37 -43.43
N TYR A 29 -68.10 -25.03 -44.26
CA TYR A 29 -67.75 -25.24 -45.65
C TYR A 29 -68.71 -24.42 -46.57
N ALA A 30 -68.33 -24.26 -47.82
CA ALA A 30 -69.15 -23.51 -48.79
C ALA A 30 -70.59 -24.11 -49.01
N ASN A 31 -70.74 -25.39 -48.73
CA ASN A 31 -71.98 -26.14 -48.88
C ASN A 31 -72.73 -26.48 -47.58
N GLY A 32 -72.29 -25.85 -46.43
CA GLY A 32 -72.95 -26.05 -45.13
C GLY A 32 -72.06 -26.21 -43.97
N LEU A 33 -72.60 -26.55 -42.81
CA LEU A 33 -71.87 -26.78 -41.53
C LEU A 33 -71.54 -28.27 -41.33
N ALA A 34 -70.37 -28.58 -40.88
CA ALA A 34 -69.98 -29.94 -40.47
C ALA A 34 -70.49 -30.29 -39.06
N GLY A 35 -70.19 -31.50 -38.63
CA GLY A 35 -70.44 -31.95 -37.25
C GLY A 35 -69.73 -31.09 -36.24
N LYS A 36 -70.41 -30.88 -35.12
CA LYS A 36 -69.90 -30.10 -33.98
C LYS A 36 -69.07 -31.01 -33.00
N THR A 37 -67.90 -30.59 -32.66
CA THR A 37 -67.08 -31.21 -31.59
C THR A 37 -67.01 -30.29 -30.40
N SER A 38 -67.19 -30.84 -29.20
CA SER A 38 -67.17 -30.06 -27.95
C SER A 38 -66.22 -30.64 -26.93
N VAL A 39 -65.57 -29.76 -26.15
CA VAL A 39 -64.75 -30.06 -24.99
C VAL A 39 -65.15 -29.19 -23.81
N LYS A 40 -65.09 -29.70 -22.61
CA LYS A 40 -65.28 -28.93 -21.39
C LYS A 40 -63.97 -28.62 -20.73
N SER A 41 -63.83 -27.40 -20.22
CA SER A 41 -62.68 -26.99 -19.41
C SER A 41 -63.10 -25.99 -18.36
N THR A 42 -62.43 -26.04 -17.20
CA THR A 42 -62.66 -25.11 -16.09
C THR A 42 -61.38 -24.30 -15.88
N PRO A 43 -61.37 -23.01 -16.25
CA PRO A 43 -60.24 -22.16 -15.95
C PRO A 43 -59.97 -22.15 -14.45
N LYS A 44 -58.72 -22.22 -14.06
CA LYS A 44 -58.29 -22.13 -12.66
C LYS A 44 -57.36 -20.94 -12.47
N ASN A 45 -57.45 -20.31 -11.33
CA ASN A 45 -56.44 -19.33 -10.93
C ASN A 45 -55.10 -20.02 -10.80
N ALA A 46 -54.16 -19.67 -11.65
CA ALA A 46 -52.78 -20.10 -11.50
C ALA A 46 -52.19 -19.42 -10.25
N ARG A 47 -51.63 -20.22 -9.35
CA ARG A 47 -50.94 -19.76 -8.13
C ARG A 47 -49.45 -20.07 -8.32
N TYR A 48 -48.71 -19.11 -8.83
CA TYR A 48 -47.31 -19.27 -9.10
C TYR A 48 -46.49 -19.16 -7.79
N PRO A 49 -45.59 -20.08 -7.50
CA PRO A 49 -44.66 -19.95 -6.37
C PRO A 49 -43.60 -18.89 -6.69
N VAL A 50 -42.82 -18.52 -5.71
CA VAL A 50 -41.53 -17.86 -5.90
C VAL A 50 -40.58 -18.81 -6.66
N THR A 51 -39.62 -18.26 -7.39
CA THR A 51 -38.57 -19.05 -8.03
C THR A 51 -37.21 -18.61 -7.51
N ASP A 52 -36.16 -19.42 -7.74
CA ASP A 52 -34.79 -19.15 -7.40
C ASP A 52 -34.58 -18.85 -5.89
N LEU A 53 -35.41 -19.45 -5.02
CA LEU A 53 -35.26 -19.27 -3.58
C LEU A 53 -33.90 -19.79 -3.14
N SER A 54 -33.11 -18.93 -2.53
CA SER A 54 -31.80 -19.23 -1.97
C SER A 54 -31.69 -18.76 -0.53
N ALA A 55 -30.86 -19.44 0.27
CA ALA A 55 -30.62 -19.14 1.67
C ALA A 55 -29.12 -18.94 1.89
N THR A 56 -28.71 -17.75 2.30
CA THR A 56 -27.32 -17.40 2.62
C THR A 56 -27.15 -17.28 4.12
N ALA A 57 -26.25 -18.09 4.70
CA ALA A 57 -26.00 -18.11 6.14
C ALA A 57 -25.18 -16.90 6.60
N GLY A 58 -25.52 -16.33 7.75
CA GLY A 58 -24.79 -15.32 8.51
C GLY A 58 -24.61 -15.73 9.96
N SER A 59 -24.21 -14.82 10.84
CA SER A 59 -24.15 -15.07 12.27
C SER A 59 -25.53 -14.85 12.91
N GLU A 60 -26.12 -15.92 13.47
CA GLU A 60 -27.46 -15.90 14.11
C GLU A 60 -28.59 -15.46 13.17
N ARG A 61 -28.36 -15.49 11.84
CA ARG A 61 -29.30 -15.05 10.81
C ARG A 61 -29.10 -15.78 9.49
N VAL A 62 -30.13 -15.70 8.65
CA VAL A 62 -30.09 -16.19 7.26
C VAL A 62 -30.80 -15.19 6.37
N ARG A 63 -30.16 -14.79 5.27
CA ARG A 63 -30.80 -14.02 4.19
C ARG A 63 -31.43 -14.99 3.19
N LEU A 64 -32.71 -14.84 2.99
CA LEU A 64 -33.45 -15.47 1.89
C LEU A 64 -33.53 -14.49 0.72
N SER A 65 -33.29 -14.97 -0.49
CA SER A 65 -33.47 -14.20 -1.73
C SER A 65 -34.26 -15.04 -2.73
N TRP A 66 -35.14 -14.41 -3.49
CA TRP A 66 -36.00 -15.10 -4.44
C TRP A 66 -36.38 -14.20 -5.61
N THR A 67 -36.86 -14.81 -6.68
CA THR A 67 -37.58 -14.12 -7.78
C THR A 67 -39.08 -14.15 -7.53
N LYS A 68 -39.74 -13.02 -7.66
CA LYS A 68 -41.20 -12.88 -7.47
C LYS A 68 -42.01 -13.83 -8.34
N PRO A 69 -43.22 -14.25 -7.85
CA PRO A 69 -44.16 -14.98 -8.69
C PRO A 69 -44.49 -14.19 -9.96
N ASN A 70 -44.56 -14.89 -11.09
CA ASN A 70 -44.99 -14.29 -12.34
C ASN A 70 -46.53 -14.02 -12.35
N SER A 71 -46.97 -13.20 -11.37
CA SER A 71 -48.39 -12.82 -11.18
C SER A 71 -48.48 -11.63 -10.24
N GLU A 72 -49.23 -10.63 -10.55
CA GLU A 72 -49.50 -9.47 -9.69
C GLU A 72 -50.69 -9.70 -8.70
N ARG A 73 -51.20 -10.94 -8.61
CA ARG A 73 -52.41 -11.24 -7.82
C ARG A 73 -52.12 -11.84 -6.44
N PHE A 74 -50.88 -12.11 -6.09
CA PHE A 74 -50.55 -12.60 -4.75
C PHE A 74 -50.56 -11.44 -3.73
N THR A 75 -50.89 -11.75 -2.47
CA THR A 75 -51.15 -10.75 -1.44
C THR A 75 -50.06 -10.64 -0.41
N ASN A 76 -49.32 -11.71 -0.16
CA ASN A 76 -48.19 -11.75 0.78
C ASN A 76 -47.33 -12.98 0.52
N TYR A 77 -46.15 -13.00 1.16
CA TYR A 77 -45.35 -14.21 1.32
C TYR A 77 -45.52 -14.75 2.75
N GLN A 78 -45.48 -16.07 2.92
CA GLN A 78 -45.35 -16.72 4.20
C GLN A 78 -44.10 -17.58 4.20
N ILE A 79 -43.24 -17.39 5.19
CA ILE A 79 -42.00 -18.14 5.40
C ILE A 79 -42.16 -18.93 6.68
N THR A 80 -42.06 -20.26 6.60
CA THR A 80 -42.01 -21.14 7.78
C THR A 80 -40.56 -21.53 8.03
N VAL A 81 -40.10 -21.31 9.27
CA VAL A 81 -38.72 -21.57 9.70
C VAL A 81 -38.70 -22.85 10.55
N ASN A 82 -37.99 -23.86 10.13
CA ASN A 82 -37.79 -25.13 10.84
C ASN A 82 -36.30 -25.41 11.10
N PRO A 83 -35.91 -25.85 12.29
CA PRO A 83 -36.75 -26.14 13.48
C PRO A 83 -37.36 -24.86 14.09
N GLY A 84 -38.41 -25.04 14.85
CA GLY A 84 -39.10 -23.98 15.62
C GLY A 84 -40.50 -23.64 15.10
N GLY A 85 -40.85 -23.94 13.86
CA GLY A 85 -42.17 -23.73 13.27
C GLY A 85 -42.64 -22.25 13.24
N LYS A 86 -41.72 -21.29 13.38
CA LYS A 86 -42.03 -19.85 13.32
C LYS A 86 -42.53 -19.50 11.91
N VAL A 87 -43.68 -18.83 11.84
CA VAL A 87 -44.22 -18.33 10.58
C VAL A 87 -44.03 -16.81 10.50
N ILE A 88 -43.45 -16.34 9.43
CA ILE A 88 -43.21 -14.92 9.11
C ILE A 88 -44.10 -14.57 7.92
N THR A 89 -44.91 -13.52 8.03
CA THR A 89 -45.75 -13.01 6.91
C THR A 89 -45.17 -11.68 6.45
N LEU A 90 -44.95 -11.56 5.14
CA LEU A 90 -44.46 -10.35 4.49
C LEU A 90 -45.56 -9.82 3.56
N ASP A 91 -46.18 -8.71 3.97
CA ASP A 91 -47.27 -8.08 3.22
C ASP A 91 -46.77 -7.23 2.03
N ASP A 92 -45.49 -6.86 2.05
CA ASP A 92 -44.86 -6.16 0.93
C ASP A 92 -44.48 -7.16 -0.17
N THR A 93 -45.29 -7.18 -1.20
CA THR A 93 -45.11 -8.04 -2.39
C THR A 93 -43.98 -7.58 -3.33
N SER A 94 -43.37 -6.43 -3.05
CA SER A 94 -42.21 -5.93 -3.81
C SER A 94 -40.89 -6.55 -3.40
N LEU A 95 -40.85 -7.18 -2.22
CA LEU A 95 -39.63 -7.77 -1.68
C LEU A 95 -39.10 -8.94 -2.52
N GLU A 96 -37.81 -8.98 -2.71
CA GLU A 96 -37.06 -10.08 -3.32
C GLU A 96 -35.99 -10.64 -2.39
N PHE A 97 -35.94 -10.16 -1.14
CA PHE A 97 -35.17 -10.76 -0.06
C PHE A 97 -35.79 -10.47 1.31
N TYR A 98 -35.40 -11.27 2.30
CA TYR A 98 -35.71 -11.05 3.70
C TYR A 98 -34.63 -11.67 4.59
N VAL A 99 -34.27 -11.01 5.70
CA VAL A 99 -33.32 -11.55 6.69
C VAL A 99 -34.10 -12.12 7.86
N VAL A 100 -33.90 -13.40 8.13
CA VAL A 100 -34.44 -14.09 9.31
C VAL A 100 -33.40 -14.02 10.40
N ASP A 101 -33.67 -13.26 11.47
CA ASP A 101 -32.81 -13.07 12.64
C ASP A 101 -33.22 -13.96 13.80
N GLY A 102 -32.31 -14.05 14.81
CA GLY A 102 -32.53 -14.76 16.07
C GLY A 102 -32.43 -16.27 15.92
N LEU A 103 -31.67 -16.73 14.96
CA LEU A 103 -31.37 -18.14 14.76
C LEU A 103 -30.19 -18.58 15.64
N VAL A 104 -30.09 -19.88 15.90
CA VAL A 104 -28.99 -20.46 16.66
C VAL A 104 -27.89 -20.89 15.69
N ASN A 105 -26.64 -20.42 15.88
CA ASN A 105 -25.50 -20.87 15.09
C ASN A 105 -25.31 -22.39 15.20
N ASP A 106 -24.71 -22.99 14.15
CA ASP A 106 -24.44 -24.41 14.02
C ASP A 106 -25.71 -25.31 14.01
N THR A 107 -26.88 -24.70 13.78
CA THR A 107 -28.17 -25.40 13.61
C THR A 107 -28.66 -25.26 12.17
N GLU A 108 -28.91 -26.36 11.48
CA GLU A 108 -29.47 -26.31 10.13
C GLU A 108 -30.96 -25.91 10.19
N TYR A 109 -31.31 -24.89 9.40
CA TYR A 109 -32.67 -24.40 9.23
C TYR A 109 -33.15 -24.65 7.80
N THR A 110 -34.40 -25.12 7.69
CA THR A 110 -35.12 -25.16 6.42
C THR A 110 -36.20 -24.08 6.42
N PHE A 111 -36.20 -23.28 5.36
CA PHE A 111 -37.15 -22.20 5.12
C PHE A 111 -38.11 -22.62 4.01
N SER A 112 -39.37 -22.84 4.36
CA SER A 112 -40.44 -23.18 3.43
C SER A 112 -41.22 -21.91 3.10
N MET A 113 -41.24 -21.51 1.82
CA MET A 113 -41.85 -20.27 1.37
C MET A 113 -43.03 -20.53 0.45
N ILE A 114 -44.13 -19.82 0.66
CA ILE A 114 -45.32 -19.79 -0.21
C ILE A 114 -45.70 -18.35 -0.55
N ALA A 115 -46.30 -18.17 -1.73
CA ALA A 115 -47.02 -16.95 -2.09
C ALA A 115 -48.52 -17.18 -1.85
N SER A 116 -49.16 -16.29 -1.08
CA SER A 116 -50.58 -16.36 -0.76
C SER A 116 -51.40 -15.59 -1.79
N TYR A 117 -52.51 -16.20 -2.22
CA TYR A 117 -53.42 -15.62 -3.17
C TYR A 117 -54.87 -15.58 -2.55
N PRO A 118 -55.75 -14.71 -3.01
CA PRO A 118 -57.14 -14.70 -2.54
C PRO A 118 -57.85 -16.05 -2.65
N THR A 119 -57.38 -16.93 -3.52
CA THR A 119 -57.95 -18.26 -3.81
C THR A 119 -57.17 -19.41 -3.17
N GLY A 120 -56.17 -19.14 -2.32
CA GLY A 120 -55.33 -20.13 -1.61
C GLY A 120 -53.86 -19.90 -1.88
N ASN A 121 -53.01 -20.83 -1.48
CA ASN A 121 -51.55 -20.70 -1.53
C ASN A 121 -50.96 -21.33 -2.80
N SER A 122 -49.77 -20.88 -3.16
CA SER A 122 -48.91 -21.52 -4.15
C SER A 122 -48.38 -22.88 -3.66
N GLU A 123 -47.65 -23.57 -4.49
CA GLU A 123 -46.75 -24.64 -4.06
C GLU A 123 -45.67 -24.08 -3.16
N VAL A 124 -45.15 -24.93 -2.25
CA VAL A 124 -44.06 -24.61 -1.33
C VAL A 124 -42.74 -24.68 -2.08
N VAL A 125 -41.88 -23.69 -1.86
CA VAL A 125 -40.47 -23.73 -2.29
C VAL A 125 -39.60 -23.71 -1.04
N GLU A 126 -38.53 -24.48 -1.01
CA GLU A 126 -37.68 -24.63 0.15
C GLU A 126 -36.22 -24.31 -0.16
N ALA A 127 -35.55 -23.75 0.86
CA ALA A 127 -34.10 -23.58 0.89
C ALA A 127 -33.61 -23.83 2.32
N SER A 128 -32.38 -24.31 2.46
CA SER A 128 -31.78 -24.59 3.77
C SER A 128 -30.45 -23.89 3.93
N ALA A 129 -30.14 -23.49 5.17
CA ALA A 129 -28.85 -22.91 5.54
C ALA A 129 -28.55 -23.16 7.01
N THR A 130 -27.27 -23.21 7.36
CA THR A 130 -26.78 -23.33 8.73
C THR A 130 -26.07 -22.04 9.12
N PRO A 131 -26.67 -21.17 9.96
CA PRO A 131 -26.00 -19.99 10.49
C PRO A 131 -24.68 -20.36 11.17
N GLY A 132 -23.67 -19.54 11.02
CA GLY A 132 -22.35 -19.77 11.59
C GLY A 132 -21.86 -18.62 12.46
N LYS A 133 -20.95 -18.89 13.38
CA LYS A 133 -20.35 -17.89 14.22
C LYS A 133 -19.36 -17.06 13.40
N LEU A 134 -19.70 -15.82 13.08
CA LEU A 134 -18.92 -14.92 12.24
C LEU A 134 -18.52 -13.66 13.04
N SER A 135 -17.33 -13.14 12.77
CA SER A 135 -16.96 -11.79 13.18
C SER A 135 -17.63 -10.77 12.26
N PRO A 136 -18.25 -9.69 12.79
CA PRO A 136 -18.84 -8.64 11.94
C PRO A 136 -17.79 -7.82 11.18
N ILE A 137 -16.56 -7.78 11.70
CA ILE A 137 -15.46 -6.99 11.19
C ILE A 137 -14.28 -7.92 10.92
N LEU A 138 -13.59 -7.70 9.81
CA LEU A 138 -12.34 -8.34 9.45
C LEU A 138 -11.20 -7.33 9.45
N ILE A 139 -10.03 -7.73 9.92
CA ILE A 139 -8.79 -6.95 9.86
C ILE A 139 -7.85 -7.63 8.87
N ASP A 140 -7.41 -6.88 7.83
CA ASP A 140 -6.60 -7.41 6.74
C ASP A 140 -7.23 -8.69 6.12
N GLN A 141 -8.56 -8.69 5.97
CA GLN A 141 -9.39 -9.80 5.45
C GLN A 141 -9.31 -11.10 6.28
N SER A 142 -9.03 -10.98 7.57
CA SER A 142 -8.95 -12.13 8.50
C SER A 142 -9.62 -11.80 9.85
N ASP A 143 -9.86 -12.83 10.66
CA ASP A 143 -10.37 -12.71 12.04
C ASP A 143 -9.29 -12.29 13.06
N LYS A 144 -8.32 -11.49 12.63
CA LYS A 144 -7.24 -10.97 13.47
C LYS A 144 -7.81 -10.09 14.58
N THR A 145 -7.41 -10.33 15.82
CA THR A 145 -7.83 -9.56 17.02
C THR A 145 -6.68 -8.91 17.77
N GLU A 146 -5.46 -9.04 17.26
CA GLU A 146 -4.26 -8.43 17.82
C GLU A 146 -3.54 -7.61 16.77
N LEU A 147 -3.20 -6.37 17.10
CA LEU A 147 -2.38 -5.46 16.30
C LEU A 147 -1.14 -5.06 17.07
N ILE A 148 -0.09 -4.71 16.35
CA ILE A 148 1.10 -4.13 16.94
C ILE A 148 0.95 -2.61 16.97
N LEU A 149 1.53 -1.97 17.99
CA LEU A 149 1.56 -0.52 18.13
C LEU A 149 1.99 0.15 16.82
N TRP A 150 1.17 1.08 16.30
CA TRP A 150 1.35 1.78 15.02
C TRP A 150 1.29 0.89 13.75
N GLU A 151 0.91 -0.38 13.87
CA GLU A 151 0.61 -1.20 12.69
C GLU A 151 -0.63 -0.64 11.97
N SER A 152 -0.46 -0.27 10.70
CA SER A 152 -1.59 0.12 9.86
C SER A 152 -2.32 -1.12 9.39
N ALA A 153 -3.59 -1.25 9.75
CA ALA A 153 -4.44 -2.36 9.38
C ALA A 153 -5.68 -1.87 8.63
N THR A 154 -6.15 -2.65 7.66
CA THR A 154 -7.38 -2.37 6.92
C THR A 154 -8.55 -3.05 7.59
N PHE A 155 -9.57 -2.27 7.96
CA PHE A 155 -10.81 -2.78 8.54
C PHE A 155 -11.85 -2.93 7.45
N THR A 156 -12.48 -4.10 7.35
CA THR A 156 -13.50 -4.40 6.34
C THR A 156 -14.74 -5.00 6.99
N LEU A 157 -15.88 -4.79 6.34
CA LEU A 157 -17.14 -5.44 6.72
C LEU A 157 -17.07 -6.93 6.36
N ASN A 158 -17.60 -7.78 7.23
CA ASN A 158 -17.88 -9.14 6.84
C ASN A 158 -19.26 -9.21 6.19
N ASP A 159 -19.33 -9.32 4.89
CA ASP A 159 -20.57 -9.32 4.10
C ASP A 159 -21.55 -10.43 4.52
N MET A 160 -21.03 -11.54 5.07
CA MET A 160 -21.85 -12.63 5.61
C MET A 160 -22.51 -12.28 6.94
N PHE A 161 -22.06 -11.22 7.60
CA PHE A 161 -22.70 -10.71 8.82
C PHE A 161 -23.75 -9.64 8.48
N PHE A 162 -23.42 -8.70 7.59
CA PHE A 162 -24.26 -7.56 7.18
C PHE A 162 -25.08 -7.93 5.94
N MET A 163 -26.37 -8.22 6.11
CA MET A 163 -27.22 -8.75 5.04
C MET A 163 -28.47 -7.89 4.76
N GLY A 164 -28.57 -6.68 5.32
CA GLY A 164 -29.77 -5.85 5.31
C GLY A 164 -30.14 -5.22 3.97
N GLY A 165 -29.30 -5.29 2.97
CA GLY A 165 -29.54 -4.71 1.63
C GLY A 165 -28.33 -4.00 1.04
N ASP A 166 -28.55 -3.09 0.11
CA ASP A 166 -27.51 -2.26 -0.49
C ASP A 166 -27.05 -1.20 0.52
N VAL A 167 -25.72 -1.09 0.72
CA VAL A 167 -25.10 -0.17 1.68
C VAL A 167 -25.25 1.27 1.18
N GLN A 168 -25.87 2.13 1.98
CA GLN A 168 -25.97 3.56 1.77
C GLN A 168 -24.80 4.32 2.42
N SER A 169 -24.47 3.98 3.66
CA SER A 169 -23.36 4.60 4.40
C SER A 169 -22.82 3.68 5.47
N VAL A 170 -21.57 3.95 5.87
CA VAL A 170 -20.86 3.24 6.93
C VAL A 170 -20.31 4.26 7.92
N SER A 171 -20.33 3.94 9.21
CA SER A 171 -19.70 4.74 10.27
C SER A 171 -18.94 3.82 11.20
N TRP A 172 -17.61 4.04 11.27
CA TRP A 172 -16.69 3.32 12.14
C TRP A 172 -16.34 4.14 13.38
N ASP A 173 -16.23 3.48 14.53
CA ASP A 173 -15.59 3.99 15.75
C ASP A 173 -14.52 2.96 16.17
N PHE A 174 -13.25 3.39 16.24
CA PHE A 174 -12.14 2.50 16.58
C PHE A 174 -11.90 2.34 18.09
N GLY A 175 -12.69 3.01 18.92
CA GLY A 175 -12.61 2.91 20.39
C GLY A 175 -11.42 3.65 21.01
N ASP A 176 -10.70 4.44 20.21
CA ASP A 176 -9.60 5.33 20.66
C ASP A 176 -9.94 6.82 20.49
N GLY A 177 -11.19 7.12 20.11
CA GLY A 177 -11.69 8.46 19.83
C GLY A 177 -11.59 8.86 18.35
N THR A 178 -11.11 8.00 17.49
CA THR A 178 -11.10 8.22 16.04
C THR A 178 -12.28 7.52 15.37
N ILE A 179 -12.78 8.13 14.30
CA ILE A 179 -13.92 7.64 13.50
C ILE A 179 -13.57 7.66 12.02
N SER A 180 -14.29 6.86 11.21
CA SER A 180 -14.20 6.89 9.75
C SER A 180 -15.56 6.62 9.11
N THR A 181 -15.76 7.14 7.89
CA THR A 181 -16.92 6.85 7.02
C THR A 181 -16.53 6.14 5.74
N GLU A 182 -15.29 5.74 5.60
CA GLU A 182 -14.80 4.95 4.45
C GLU A 182 -15.34 3.52 4.55
N LEU A 183 -15.60 2.90 3.41
CA LEU A 183 -16.09 1.52 3.35
C LEU A 183 -15.06 0.51 3.92
N SER A 184 -13.79 0.77 3.68
CA SER A 184 -12.67 -0.06 4.13
C SER A 184 -11.53 0.83 4.64
N PRO A 185 -11.68 1.43 5.83
CA PRO A 185 -10.70 2.35 6.38
C PRO A 185 -9.41 1.66 6.82
N GLN A 186 -8.31 2.41 6.73
CA GLN A 186 -7.07 2.06 7.40
C GLN A 186 -6.97 2.77 8.74
N HIS A 187 -6.56 2.04 9.77
CA HIS A 187 -6.35 2.60 11.11
C HIS A 187 -5.12 2.00 11.80
N ALA A 188 -4.48 2.79 12.67
CA ALA A 188 -3.32 2.38 13.47
C ALA A 188 -3.43 2.97 14.88
N TYR A 189 -3.33 2.13 15.89
CA TYR A 189 -3.43 2.55 17.30
C TYR A 189 -2.11 3.07 17.85
N GLY A 190 -2.15 4.21 18.52
CA GLY A 190 -0.99 4.88 19.11
C GLY A 190 -0.69 4.54 20.56
N THR A 191 -1.46 3.66 21.18
CA THR A 191 -1.28 3.27 22.58
C THR A 191 -1.53 1.78 22.75
N VAL A 192 -0.64 1.12 23.51
CA VAL A 192 -0.80 -0.28 23.90
C VAL A 192 -1.99 -0.41 24.86
N LYS A 193 -2.88 -1.33 24.57
CA LYS A 193 -4.07 -1.59 25.39
C LYS A 193 -4.60 -3.00 25.09
N ASP A 194 -5.00 -3.72 26.13
CA ASP A 194 -5.49 -5.08 25.99
C ASP A 194 -6.81 -5.16 25.20
N LYS A 195 -7.55 -4.05 25.16
CA LYS A 195 -8.86 -4.03 24.53
C LYS A 195 -9.22 -2.64 24.00
N TYR A 196 -9.38 -2.52 22.69
CA TYR A 196 -10.16 -1.50 22.01
C TYR A 196 -11.41 -2.16 21.44
N THR A 197 -12.57 -1.58 21.66
CA THR A 197 -13.81 -2.05 21.02
C THR A 197 -14.02 -1.26 19.76
N VAL A 198 -13.77 -1.90 18.62
CA VAL A 198 -14.10 -1.36 17.30
C VAL A 198 -15.56 -1.62 17.03
N SER A 199 -16.30 -0.60 16.62
CA SER A 199 -17.70 -0.74 16.23
C SER A 199 -17.95 -0.15 14.84
N VAL A 200 -18.91 -0.72 14.13
CA VAL A 200 -19.35 -0.23 12.83
C VAL A 200 -20.88 -0.22 12.76
N THR A 201 -21.42 0.85 12.21
CA THR A 201 -22.84 0.95 11.85
C THR A 201 -22.93 1.03 10.33
N VAL A 202 -23.70 0.12 9.74
CA VAL A 202 -23.99 0.08 8.30
C VAL A 202 -25.45 0.49 8.12
N THR A 203 -25.70 1.54 7.35
CA THR A 203 -27.03 2.00 6.99
C THR A 203 -27.33 1.58 5.55
N TYR A 204 -28.50 1.03 5.31
CA TYR A 204 -28.92 0.55 4.00
C TYR A 204 -29.86 1.52 3.29
N THR A 205 -29.96 1.39 1.96
CA THR A 205 -30.82 2.24 1.10
C THR A 205 -32.30 2.12 1.44
N ASN A 206 -32.73 1.02 2.08
CA ASN A 206 -34.09 0.81 2.58
C ASN A 206 -34.38 1.51 3.91
N GLY A 207 -33.42 2.25 4.48
CA GLY A 207 -33.53 2.98 5.75
C GLY A 207 -33.31 2.12 7.01
N THR A 208 -32.99 0.84 6.89
CA THR A 208 -32.60 0.00 8.03
C THR A 208 -31.10 0.13 8.31
N ALA A 209 -30.67 -0.31 9.50
CA ALA A 209 -29.27 -0.32 9.85
C ALA A 209 -28.89 -1.58 10.63
N ASP A 210 -27.68 -2.08 10.40
CA ASP A 210 -27.03 -3.11 11.19
C ASP A 210 -25.83 -2.51 11.95
N THR A 211 -25.52 -3.07 13.12
CA THR A 211 -24.34 -2.72 13.90
C THR A 211 -23.53 -3.96 14.22
N GLY A 212 -22.22 -3.82 14.23
CA GLY A 212 -21.32 -4.87 14.62
C GLY A 212 -20.16 -4.32 15.44
N SER A 213 -19.55 -5.15 16.28
CA SER A 213 -18.35 -4.78 17.01
C SER A 213 -17.42 -5.96 17.20
N MET A 214 -16.12 -5.65 17.36
CA MET A 214 -15.10 -6.61 17.75
C MET A 214 -14.13 -5.97 18.73
N ASP A 215 -13.48 -6.78 19.54
CA ASP A 215 -12.43 -6.33 20.44
C ASP A 215 -11.06 -6.57 19.78
N VAL A 216 -10.18 -5.56 19.85
CA VAL A 216 -8.83 -5.60 19.32
C VAL A 216 -7.85 -5.29 20.44
N ALA A 217 -6.87 -6.16 20.63
CA ALA A 217 -5.73 -5.91 21.51
C ALA A 217 -4.63 -5.19 20.71
N VAL A 218 -3.96 -4.23 21.34
CA VAL A 218 -2.78 -3.56 20.75
C VAL A 218 -1.58 -3.83 21.65
N VAL A 219 -0.60 -4.54 21.11
CA VAL A 219 0.60 -4.97 21.83
C VAL A 219 1.85 -4.20 21.37
N ASN A 220 2.91 -4.24 22.17
CA ASN A 220 4.19 -3.68 21.80
C ASN A 220 4.82 -4.43 20.62
N TYR A 221 5.76 -3.77 19.93
CA TYR A 221 6.59 -4.39 18.89
C TYR A 221 7.27 -5.67 19.42
N LYS A 222 7.25 -6.71 18.59
CA LYS A 222 7.84 -8.01 18.92
C LYS A 222 9.38 -7.99 18.92
N TRP A 223 9.98 -6.97 18.28
CA TRP A 223 11.44 -6.86 18.16
C TRP A 223 11.94 -5.40 18.15
N ASN A 224 13.18 -5.21 18.54
CA ASN A 224 13.90 -3.94 18.44
C ASN A 224 15.32 -4.11 17.84
N SER A 225 15.73 -5.33 17.61
CA SER A 225 17.01 -5.66 16.99
C SER A 225 16.96 -7.04 16.35
N ILE A 226 17.39 -7.14 15.08
CA ILE A 226 17.47 -8.39 14.34
C ILE A 226 18.88 -8.53 13.81
N LYS A 227 19.53 -9.66 14.07
CA LYS A 227 20.82 -10.01 13.47
C LYS A 227 20.62 -10.35 12.00
N LEU A 228 21.43 -9.76 11.13
CA LEU A 228 21.40 -10.04 9.69
C LEU A 228 22.16 -11.33 9.38
N GLN A 229 21.58 -12.44 9.85
CA GLN A 229 22.10 -13.79 9.67
C GLN A 229 20.93 -14.76 9.50
N SER A 230 20.91 -15.48 8.36
CA SER A 230 19.94 -16.53 8.06
C SER A 230 20.64 -17.66 7.31
N GLY A 231 20.74 -18.84 7.93
CA GLY A 231 21.51 -19.96 7.39
C GLY A 231 22.96 -19.55 7.12
N ASN A 232 23.41 -19.70 5.88
CA ASN A 232 24.76 -19.30 5.44
C ASN A 232 24.88 -17.82 5.03
N TYR A 233 23.77 -17.08 5.02
CA TYR A 233 23.75 -15.66 4.65
C TYR A 233 24.04 -14.80 5.86
N THR A 234 25.10 -14.01 5.79
CA THR A 234 25.49 -13.05 6.84
C THR A 234 25.97 -11.77 6.21
N GLY A 235 25.77 -10.65 6.89
CA GLY A 235 26.30 -9.39 6.41
C GLY A 235 26.05 -8.24 7.35
N TYR A 236 26.65 -7.10 7.07
CA TYR A 236 26.33 -5.84 7.73
C TYR A 236 26.09 -4.73 6.72
N VAL A 237 25.29 -3.77 7.12
CA VAL A 237 24.94 -2.59 6.30
C VAL A 237 26.05 -1.56 6.45
N LYS A 238 26.64 -1.13 5.34
CA LYS A 238 27.71 -0.13 5.36
C LYS A 238 27.30 1.23 4.82
N VAL A 239 26.41 1.25 3.83
CA VAL A 239 26.12 2.47 3.06
C VAL A 239 24.63 2.66 2.79
N SER A 240 23.82 1.60 2.89
CA SER A 240 22.42 1.61 2.49
C SER A 240 21.48 1.89 3.63
N ASN A 241 20.33 2.53 3.34
CA ASN A 241 19.24 2.66 4.29
C ASN A 241 18.27 1.49 4.13
N PRO A 242 17.56 1.11 5.21
CA PRO A 242 16.35 0.31 5.07
C PRO A 242 15.31 1.01 4.19
N VAL A 243 14.69 0.25 3.28
CA VAL A 243 13.56 0.71 2.47
C VAL A 243 12.37 -0.23 2.67
N PHE A 244 11.16 0.23 2.36
CA PHE A 244 9.93 -0.48 2.68
C PHE A 244 9.12 -0.81 1.42
N SER A 245 8.33 -1.88 1.49
CA SER A 245 7.29 -2.16 0.50
C SER A 245 6.23 -1.04 0.50
N PRO A 246 5.47 -0.87 -0.60
CA PRO A 246 4.44 0.16 -0.67
C PRO A 246 3.37 0.07 0.43
N ASP A 247 3.05 -1.15 0.90
CA ASP A 247 2.13 -1.40 2.01
C ASP A 247 2.77 -1.23 3.40
N GLY A 248 4.09 -0.96 3.47
CA GLY A 248 4.84 -0.78 4.71
C GLY A 248 5.07 -2.05 5.52
N LYS A 249 4.61 -3.22 5.07
CA LYS A 249 4.67 -4.48 5.84
C LYS A 249 5.99 -5.25 5.69
N THR A 250 6.77 -4.94 4.67
CA THR A 250 8.08 -5.56 4.43
C THR A 250 9.18 -4.51 4.40
N MET A 251 10.23 -4.73 5.18
CA MET A 251 11.44 -3.95 5.14
C MET A 251 12.52 -4.69 4.35
N TYR A 252 13.18 -3.98 3.44
CA TYR A 252 14.30 -4.51 2.67
C TYR A 252 15.59 -3.84 3.11
N ILE A 253 16.62 -4.65 3.39
CA ILE A 253 17.91 -4.15 3.83
C ILE A 253 19.04 -4.86 3.10
N PRO A 254 19.80 -4.14 2.24
CA PRO A 254 20.95 -4.71 1.57
C PRO A 254 22.17 -4.70 2.49
N THR A 255 22.97 -5.75 2.42
CA THR A 255 24.25 -5.86 3.12
C THR A 255 25.42 -5.72 2.15
N SER A 256 26.57 -5.26 2.67
CA SER A 256 27.72 -4.94 1.83
C SER A 256 28.92 -5.87 2.06
N THR A 257 29.01 -6.53 3.19
CA THR A 257 30.21 -7.30 3.59
C THR A 257 29.80 -8.41 4.56
N PRO A 258 30.38 -9.61 4.55
CA PRO A 258 31.45 -10.08 3.65
C PRO A 258 30.97 -10.41 2.24
N ALA A 259 29.66 -10.56 2.02
CA ALA A 259 28.99 -10.76 0.73
C ALA A 259 27.76 -9.86 0.62
N GLY A 260 27.33 -9.57 -0.61
CA GLY A 260 26.10 -8.87 -0.87
C GLY A 260 24.88 -9.76 -0.66
N HIS A 261 23.95 -9.33 0.16
CA HIS A 261 22.66 -9.97 0.34
C HIS A 261 21.58 -8.91 0.47
N LEU A 262 20.36 -9.26 0.06
CA LEU A 262 19.18 -8.46 0.33
C LEU A 262 18.27 -9.27 1.26
N PHE A 263 18.03 -8.73 2.45
CA PHE A 263 17.12 -9.32 3.43
C PHE A 263 15.75 -8.67 3.30
N ALA A 264 14.70 -9.48 3.20
CA ALA A 264 13.32 -9.05 3.35
C ALA A 264 12.80 -9.49 4.71
N ILE A 265 12.34 -8.53 5.50
CA ILE A 265 11.99 -8.71 6.90
C ILE A 265 10.54 -8.25 7.09
N ASP A 266 9.75 -9.04 7.78
CA ASP A 266 8.42 -8.64 8.22
C ASP A 266 8.55 -7.54 9.29
N VAL A 267 7.95 -6.39 9.05
CA VAL A 267 8.08 -5.21 9.94
C VAL A 267 7.47 -5.49 11.32
N ALA A 268 6.36 -6.22 11.35
CA ALA A 268 5.61 -6.49 12.57
C ALA A 268 6.31 -7.53 13.45
N THR A 269 6.74 -8.65 12.87
CA THR A 269 7.27 -9.80 13.61
C THR A 269 8.79 -9.82 13.71
N GLY A 270 9.49 -9.19 12.75
CA GLY A 270 10.94 -9.25 12.63
C GLY A 270 11.46 -10.53 11.95
N ASP A 271 10.57 -11.37 11.45
CA ASP A 271 10.95 -12.61 10.78
C ASP A 271 11.48 -12.34 9.37
N PHE A 272 12.43 -13.16 8.93
CA PHE A 272 12.89 -13.13 7.55
C PHE A 272 11.83 -13.76 6.64
N LYS A 273 11.29 -12.97 5.70
CA LYS A 273 10.44 -13.50 4.64
C LYS A 273 11.27 -14.28 3.62
N TRP A 274 12.39 -13.70 3.23
CA TRP A 274 13.37 -14.32 2.35
C TRP A 274 14.72 -13.59 2.43
N VAL A 275 15.77 -14.23 1.92
CA VAL A 275 17.10 -13.63 1.72
C VAL A 275 17.55 -13.94 0.29
N TYR A 276 17.91 -12.88 -0.44
CA TYR A 276 18.41 -13.00 -1.81
C TYR A 276 19.93 -12.81 -1.84
N GLY A 277 20.65 -13.79 -2.41
CA GLY A 277 22.08 -13.69 -2.62
C GLY A 277 22.41 -12.79 -3.82
N ILE A 278 23.29 -11.81 -3.62
CA ILE A 278 23.81 -10.95 -4.67
C ILE A 278 25.24 -11.39 -4.96
N ASP A 279 25.61 -11.54 -6.26
CA ASP A 279 26.88 -12.13 -6.67
C ASP A 279 28.12 -11.34 -6.19
N ALA A 280 27.94 -10.10 -5.81
CA ALA A 280 29.03 -9.24 -5.34
C ALA A 280 28.58 -8.22 -4.28
N LEU A 281 29.55 -7.55 -3.70
CA LEU A 281 29.33 -6.48 -2.72
C LEU A 281 28.42 -5.38 -3.27
N THR A 282 27.48 -4.88 -2.48
CA THR A 282 26.65 -3.74 -2.84
C THR A 282 27.35 -2.43 -2.48
N TYR A 283 28.27 -1.96 -3.33
CA TYR A 283 28.95 -0.69 -3.13
C TYR A 283 28.10 0.47 -3.67
N GLY A 284 27.65 1.34 -2.78
CA GLY A 284 27.08 2.64 -3.13
C GLY A 284 25.61 2.65 -3.58
N GLY A 285 25.05 1.53 -4.04
CA GLY A 285 23.64 1.45 -4.44
C GLY A 285 22.77 0.88 -3.30
N GLY A 286 21.88 1.67 -2.74
CA GLY A 286 20.80 1.16 -1.88
C GLY A 286 19.76 0.41 -2.70
N ALA A 287 18.96 -0.43 -2.03
CA ALA A 287 17.74 -0.96 -2.64
C ALA A 287 16.74 0.16 -2.84
N LEU A 288 15.89 0.03 -3.86
CA LEU A 288 14.68 0.82 -4.03
C LEU A 288 13.51 -0.10 -4.40
N VAL A 289 12.29 0.34 -4.15
CA VAL A 289 11.10 -0.48 -4.32
C VAL A 289 10.13 0.25 -5.27
N GLY A 290 9.67 -0.45 -6.29
CA GLY A 290 8.65 0.06 -7.21
C GLY A 290 7.25 0.01 -6.59
N ASP A 291 6.32 0.74 -7.20
CA ASP A 291 4.92 0.79 -6.77
C ASP A 291 4.23 -0.60 -6.85
N ASP A 292 4.78 -1.53 -7.67
CA ASP A 292 4.36 -2.94 -7.78
C ASP A 292 5.02 -3.86 -6.74
N GLY A 293 5.83 -3.31 -5.84
CA GLY A 293 6.59 -4.06 -4.84
C GLY A 293 7.87 -4.72 -5.35
N THR A 294 8.22 -4.58 -6.64
CA THR A 294 9.50 -5.07 -7.19
C THR A 294 10.66 -4.34 -6.54
N VAL A 295 11.64 -5.08 -6.04
CA VAL A 295 12.85 -4.51 -5.43
C VAL A 295 13.97 -4.46 -6.46
N TYR A 296 14.58 -3.29 -6.61
CA TYR A 296 15.72 -3.10 -7.51
C TYR A 296 16.99 -2.90 -6.69
N GLN A 297 18.02 -3.66 -7.03
CA GLN A 297 19.32 -3.62 -6.36
C GLN A 297 20.44 -3.64 -7.37
N CYS A 298 21.48 -2.85 -7.13
CA CYS A 298 22.70 -2.83 -7.95
C CYS A 298 23.88 -3.42 -7.16
N ASP A 299 24.83 -4.03 -7.85
CA ASP A 299 26.05 -4.57 -7.27
C ASP A 299 27.34 -3.95 -7.82
N ALA A 300 28.48 -4.36 -7.27
CA ALA A 300 29.80 -3.92 -7.67
C ALA A 300 30.33 -4.60 -8.94
N THR A 301 29.65 -5.62 -9.47
CA THR A 301 29.99 -6.32 -10.72
C THR A 301 29.19 -5.81 -11.92
N ASN A 302 28.61 -4.62 -11.79
CA ASN A 302 27.92 -3.91 -12.87
C ASN A 302 26.53 -4.51 -13.18
N ARG A 303 25.94 -5.28 -12.26
CA ARG A 303 24.63 -5.92 -12.47
C ARG A 303 23.53 -5.19 -11.72
N VAL A 304 22.40 -5.05 -12.39
CA VAL A 304 21.14 -4.59 -11.81
C VAL A 304 20.20 -5.79 -11.69
N TYR A 305 19.62 -5.96 -10.53
CA TYR A 305 18.65 -7.01 -10.22
C TYR A 305 17.27 -6.39 -10.02
N ALA A 306 16.25 -7.01 -10.60
CA ALA A 306 14.86 -6.80 -10.22
C ALA A 306 14.36 -8.08 -9.55
N ILE A 307 13.86 -7.94 -8.33
CA ILE A 307 13.48 -9.05 -7.46
C ILE A 307 12.00 -8.88 -7.11
N THR A 308 11.21 -9.94 -7.26
CA THR A 308 9.78 -9.91 -6.94
C THR A 308 9.56 -9.75 -5.43
N PRO A 309 8.37 -9.34 -4.97
CA PRO A 309 8.03 -9.30 -3.54
C PRO A 309 8.22 -10.63 -2.81
N ASN A 310 8.21 -11.75 -3.54
CA ASN A 310 8.40 -13.10 -2.99
C ASN A 310 9.87 -13.56 -2.95
N GLY A 311 10.81 -12.73 -3.44
CA GLY A 311 12.23 -13.04 -3.43
C GLY A 311 12.76 -13.74 -4.70
N ASP A 312 11.95 -13.87 -5.73
CA ASP A 312 12.38 -14.47 -7.00
C ASP A 312 13.01 -13.42 -7.91
N THR A 313 13.97 -13.84 -8.75
CA THR A 313 14.52 -12.97 -9.79
C THR A 313 13.48 -12.69 -10.86
N LYS A 314 13.12 -11.41 -11.05
CA LYS A 314 12.25 -10.98 -12.15
C LYS A 314 13.05 -10.82 -13.43
N TRP A 315 14.17 -10.10 -13.36
CA TRP A 315 15.16 -9.97 -14.42
C TRP A 315 16.51 -9.43 -13.89
N THR A 316 17.57 -9.55 -14.69
CA THR A 316 18.86 -8.94 -14.41
C THR A 316 19.42 -8.28 -15.68
N VAL A 317 20.14 -7.16 -15.50
CA VAL A 317 20.81 -6.44 -16.61
C VAL A 317 22.25 -6.18 -16.25
N GLN A 318 23.16 -6.43 -17.20
CA GLN A 318 24.59 -6.12 -17.07
C GLN A 318 24.87 -4.75 -17.67
N LEU A 319 25.50 -3.85 -16.90
CA LEU A 319 25.91 -2.53 -17.33
C LEU A 319 27.42 -2.50 -17.70
N ASP A 320 27.91 -1.35 -18.16
CA ASP A 320 29.33 -1.15 -18.53
C ASP A 320 30.24 -0.94 -17.31
N GLY A 321 29.69 -0.56 -16.16
CA GLY A 321 30.42 -0.24 -14.94
C GLY A 321 29.55 -0.43 -13.69
N ALA A 322 30.21 -0.52 -12.52
CA ALA A 322 29.53 -0.59 -11.24
C ALA A 322 28.69 0.67 -11.01
N THR A 323 27.50 0.51 -10.44
CA THR A 323 26.70 1.67 -10.05
C THR A 323 27.30 2.30 -8.80
N GLY A 324 27.91 3.47 -8.96
CA GLY A 324 28.49 4.24 -7.86
C GLY A 324 27.45 5.11 -7.12
N ALA A 325 26.33 5.38 -7.78
CA ALA A 325 25.23 6.20 -7.29
C ALA A 325 24.02 5.34 -6.93
N PHE A 326 23.14 5.89 -6.08
CA PHE A 326 21.82 5.33 -5.88
C PHE A 326 21.01 5.48 -7.16
N PRO A 327 20.35 4.43 -7.65
CA PRO A 327 19.46 4.52 -8.79
C PRO A 327 18.23 5.37 -8.47
N ALA A 328 17.55 5.85 -9.51
CA ALA A 328 16.28 6.55 -9.40
C ALA A 328 15.20 5.85 -10.22
N LEU A 329 13.96 5.82 -9.73
CA LEU A 329 12.82 5.20 -10.40
C LEU A 329 11.76 6.25 -10.69
N SER A 330 11.42 6.47 -11.97
CA SER A 330 10.33 7.36 -12.34
C SER A 330 8.96 6.74 -12.03
N LYS A 331 7.93 7.56 -11.98
CA LYS A 331 6.53 7.13 -11.82
C LYS A 331 6.08 6.21 -12.96
N ASP A 332 6.63 6.41 -14.15
CA ASP A 332 6.29 5.62 -15.34
C ASP A 332 6.99 4.25 -15.38
N GLY A 333 7.87 3.97 -14.42
CA GLY A 333 8.59 2.70 -14.31
C GLY A 333 9.88 2.67 -15.11
N VAL A 334 10.58 3.79 -15.26
CA VAL A 334 11.93 3.82 -15.82
C VAL A 334 12.95 3.90 -14.69
N LEU A 335 13.86 2.93 -14.64
CA LEU A 335 14.95 2.87 -13.68
C LEU A 335 16.21 3.51 -14.28
N TYR A 336 16.70 4.56 -13.64
CA TYR A 336 17.91 5.27 -14.05
C TYR A 336 19.10 4.85 -13.18
N CYS A 337 20.14 4.37 -13.83
CA CYS A 337 21.38 3.91 -13.20
C CYS A 337 22.56 4.69 -13.72
N LEU A 338 23.41 5.22 -12.84
CA LEU A 338 24.64 5.93 -13.20
C LEU A 338 25.85 5.11 -12.76
N THR A 339 26.68 4.73 -13.71
CA THR A 339 27.86 3.88 -13.46
C THR A 339 29.08 4.68 -13.04
N ASN A 340 30.09 3.99 -12.50
CA ASN A 340 31.41 4.57 -12.20
C ASN A 340 32.23 4.93 -13.45
N LYS A 341 31.77 4.52 -14.63
CA LYS A 341 32.27 5.00 -15.94
C LYS A 341 31.53 6.23 -16.43
N ILE A 342 30.66 6.81 -15.54
CA ILE A 342 29.82 7.97 -15.80
C ILE A 342 28.89 7.79 -17.02
N THR A 343 28.40 6.58 -17.24
CA THR A 343 27.33 6.29 -18.19
C THR A 343 25.98 6.25 -17.44
N LEU A 344 25.05 7.08 -17.91
CA LEU A 344 23.66 7.06 -17.46
C LEU A 344 22.88 6.07 -18.32
N TYR A 345 22.21 5.12 -17.68
CA TYR A 345 21.30 4.15 -18.29
C TYR A 345 19.87 4.43 -17.88
N ALA A 346 18.93 4.28 -18.80
CA ALA A 346 17.50 4.21 -18.55
C ALA A 346 16.99 2.82 -18.90
N LEU A 347 16.42 2.12 -17.93
CA LEU A 347 15.95 0.75 -18.04
C LEU A 347 14.43 0.70 -17.90
N ASP A 348 13.73 0.08 -18.86
CA ASP A 348 12.30 -0.15 -18.77
C ASP A 348 12.00 -1.31 -17.80
N THR A 349 11.43 -1.00 -16.65
CA THR A 349 11.11 -2.01 -15.63
C THR A 349 9.94 -2.92 -16.02
N LYS A 350 9.12 -2.51 -16.98
CA LYS A 350 7.97 -3.25 -17.51
C LYS A 350 8.34 -4.20 -18.65
N ASP A 351 9.50 -3.93 -19.32
CA ASP A 351 10.03 -4.76 -20.41
C ASP A 351 11.38 -5.39 -20.03
N ASN A 352 11.39 -6.15 -18.91
CA ASN A 352 12.53 -6.95 -18.42
C ASN A 352 13.86 -6.19 -18.32
N GLY A 353 13.82 -4.90 -17.98
CA GLY A 353 15.00 -4.06 -17.84
C GLY A 353 15.63 -3.68 -19.18
N LYS A 354 14.86 -3.69 -20.26
CA LYS A 354 15.31 -3.22 -21.59
C LYS A 354 15.91 -1.83 -21.50
N ILE A 355 17.10 -1.66 -22.07
CA ILE A 355 17.75 -0.36 -22.14
C ILE A 355 16.99 0.52 -23.14
N LEU A 356 16.40 1.61 -22.64
CA LEU A 356 15.73 2.63 -23.44
C LEU A 356 16.73 3.59 -24.08
N PHE A 357 17.68 4.05 -23.27
CA PHE A 357 18.83 4.80 -23.74
C PHE A 357 20.02 4.64 -22.80
N GLN A 358 21.20 4.98 -23.29
CA GLN A 358 22.42 5.14 -22.51
C GLN A 358 23.21 6.36 -23.03
N GLU A 359 23.77 7.13 -22.09
CA GLU A 359 24.55 8.32 -22.40
C GLU A 359 25.83 8.41 -21.57
N THR A 360 26.98 8.50 -22.21
CA THR A 360 28.26 8.69 -21.54
C THR A 360 28.49 10.18 -21.29
N LEU A 361 28.61 10.58 -20.02
CA LEU A 361 28.60 11.98 -19.58
C LEU A 361 29.99 12.61 -19.57
N GLY A 362 31.03 11.85 -19.93
CA GLY A 362 32.41 12.31 -19.97
C GLY A 362 33.42 11.19 -19.75
N THR A 363 34.67 11.53 -19.48
CA THR A 363 35.75 10.56 -19.20
C THR A 363 36.52 10.93 -17.95
N GLY A 364 37.00 9.91 -17.21
CA GLY A 364 37.87 10.12 -16.04
C GLY A 364 37.16 10.61 -14.76
N GLY A 365 35.86 10.41 -14.68
CA GLY A 365 35.04 10.79 -13.50
C GLY A 365 34.39 9.60 -12.82
N ASN A 366 33.59 9.89 -11.78
CA ASN A 366 32.76 8.95 -11.08
C ASN A 366 31.30 9.42 -11.09
N GLY A 367 30.35 8.49 -11.23
CA GLY A 367 28.94 8.73 -11.00
C GLY A 367 28.68 8.92 -9.50
N SER A 368 27.86 9.90 -9.14
CA SER A 368 27.67 10.32 -7.75
C SER A 368 26.22 10.27 -7.28
N ALA A 369 25.27 10.76 -8.08
CA ALA A 369 23.86 10.85 -7.72
C ALA A 369 22.96 10.81 -8.96
N VAL A 370 21.75 10.27 -8.82
CA VAL A 370 20.68 10.37 -9.82
C VAL A 370 19.38 10.72 -9.09
N ALA A 371 18.58 11.59 -9.69
CA ALA A 371 17.22 11.88 -9.24
C ALA A 371 16.30 12.14 -10.43
N VAL A 372 14.99 11.98 -10.21
CA VAL A 372 13.93 12.23 -11.19
C VAL A 372 12.92 13.20 -10.58
N ASP A 373 12.52 14.22 -11.33
CA ASP A 373 11.48 15.13 -10.90
C ASP A 373 10.07 14.58 -11.20
N LYS A 374 9.04 15.32 -10.76
CA LYS A 374 7.63 14.96 -10.98
C LYS A 374 7.22 14.89 -12.46
N ASP A 375 7.95 15.56 -13.34
CA ASP A 375 7.70 15.63 -14.78
C ASP A 375 8.53 14.58 -15.58
N GLY A 376 9.29 13.74 -14.86
CA GLY A 376 10.13 12.68 -15.43
C GLY A 376 11.51 13.15 -15.92
N ASN A 377 11.90 14.40 -15.68
CA ASN A 377 13.24 14.86 -16.03
C ASN A 377 14.29 14.27 -15.09
N VAL A 378 15.45 13.96 -15.63
CA VAL A 378 16.53 13.23 -14.97
C VAL A 378 17.72 14.12 -14.71
N TYR A 379 18.24 14.02 -13.51
CA TYR A 379 19.41 14.77 -13.05
C TYR A 379 20.51 13.77 -12.68
N ALA A 380 21.68 13.90 -13.32
CA ALA A 380 22.82 13.03 -13.06
C ALA A 380 24.00 13.85 -12.53
N GLY A 381 24.40 13.58 -11.29
CA GLY A 381 25.54 14.21 -10.63
C GLY A 381 26.78 13.36 -10.75
N THR A 382 27.88 13.99 -11.13
CA THR A 382 29.18 13.35 -11.31
C THR A 382 30.29 14.19 -10.67
N SER A 383 31.51 13.67 -10.65
CA SER A 383 32.69 14.46 -10.28
C SER A 383 33.00 15.56 -11.31
N LEU A 384 32.39 15.54 -12.50
CA LEU A 384 32.61 16.53 -13.57
C LEU A 384 31.56 17.64 -13.57
N GLY A 385 30.38 17.38 -12.98
CA GLY A 385 29.30 18.34 -12.98
C GLY A 385 27.93 17.70 -12.79
N ILE A 386 26.89 18.49 -13.02
CA ILE A 386 25.49 18.07 -13.03
C ILE A 386 24.96 18.13 -14.46
N PHE A 387 24.33 17.05 -14.90
CA PHE A 387 23.78 16.86 -16.24
C PHE A 387 22.26 16.77 -16.17
N PHE A 388 21.60 17.26 -17.23
CA PHE A 388 20.15 17.47 -17.26
C PHE A 388 19.53 16.79 -18.48
N PHE A 389 18.57 15.91 -18.27
CA PHE A 389 17.89 15.18 -19.34
C PHE A 389 16.38 15.26 -19.18
N ASP A 390 15.67 15.13 -20.28
CA ASP A 390 14.25 14.80 -20.26
C ASP A 390 14.05 13.27 -20.12
N ALA A 391 12.80 12.85 -20.00
CA ALA A 391 12.45 11.44 -19.83
C ALA A 391 12.86 10.54 -21.02
N SER A 392 13.09 11.11 -22.22
CA SER A 392 13.52 10.39 -23.42
C SER A 392 15.04 10.28 -23.56
N GLY A 393 15.80 10.92 -22.68
CA GLY A 393 17.24 11.01 -22.72
C GLY A 393 17.79 12.22 -23.53
N GLY A 394 16.89 13.13 -23.93
CA GLY A 394 17.28 14.39 -24.58
C GLY A 394 17.93 15.35 -23.57
N LYS A 395 19.04 15.98 -23.96
CA LYS A 395 19.71 16.98 -23.10
C LYS A 395 18.86 18.25 -23.02
N ARG A 396 18.51 18.64 -21.79
CA ARG A 396 17.69 19.85 -21.55
C ARG A 396 18.52 21.11 -21.49
N PHE A 397 19.72 21.03 -20.93
CA PHE A 397 20.63 22.16 -20.73
C PHE A 397 22.08 21.72 -20.92
N GLU A 398 22.99 22.67 -21.14
CA GLU A 398 24.40 22.43 -21.00
C GLU A 398 24.76 21.98 -19.59
N PRO A 399 25.68 21.04 -19.42
CA PRO A 399 26.08 20.57 -18.10
C PRO A 399 26.59 21.72 -17.21
N LEU A 400 26.18 21.71 -15.94
CA LEU A 400 26.78 22.61 -14.96
C LEU A 400 28.13 22.06 -14.53
N THR A 401 29.19 22.50 -15.22
CA THR A 401 30.57 22.06 -14.99
C THR A 401 31.25 22.78 -13.84
N GLY A 402 32.40 22.26 -13.37
CA GLY A 402 33.14 22.82 -12.23
C GLY A 402 32.51 22.53 -10.87
N VAL A 403 31.53 21.66 -10.85
CA VAL A 403 30.87 21.18 -9.63
C VAL A 403 31.23 19.71 -9.43
N ASN A 404 31.90 19.39 -8.33
CA ASN A 404 32.25 18.01 -7.97
C ASN A 404 31.24 17.49 -6.94
N VAL A 405 30.23 16.74 -7.44
CA VAL A 405 29.20 16.14 -6.57
C VAL A 405 29.82 15.01 -5.74
N THR A 406 29.48 14.95 -4.46
CA THR A 406 30.02 13.93 -3.54
C THR A 406 29.73 12.52 -4.03
N GLU A 407 30.76 11.66 -4.07
CA GLU A 407 30.62 10.24 -4.40
C GLU A 407 29.64 9.56 -3.45
N ARG A 408 28.80 8.67 -4.00
CA ARG A 408 27.73 8.00 -3.26
C ARG A 408 26.74 8.99 -2.61
N GLY A 409 26.68 10.21 -3.16
CA GLY A 409 25.73 11.23 -2.76
C GLY A 409 24.30 10.91 -3.20
N SER A 410 23.42 11.79 -2.84
CA SER A 410 22.07 11.88 -3.39
C SER A 410 21.78 13.34 -3.70
N PHE A 411 20.78 13.56 -4.52
CA PHE A 411 20.15 14.87 -4.65
C PHE A 411 19.00 14.98 -3.64
N ALA A 412 18.60 16.21 -3.34
CA ALA A 412 17.30 16.52 -2.77
C ALA A 412 16.58 17.50 -3.71
N LEU A 413 15.31 17.24 -3.97
CA LEU A 413 14.49 18.05 -4.86
C LEU A 413 13.34 18.67 -4.06
N ASN A 414 13.09 19.99 -4.29
CA ASN A 414 11.94 20.69 -3.71
C ASN A 414 11.46 21.78 -4.68
N GLY A 415 10.21 21.67 -5.15
CA GLY A 415 9.71 22.55 -6.20
C GLY A 415 10.60 22.52 -7.44
N ASN A 416 11.16 23.67 -7.83
CA ASN A 416 12.06 23.81 -8.96
C ASN A 416 13.55 23.81 -8.57
N HIS A 417 13.88 23.42 -7.34
CA HIS A 417 15.25 23.46 -6.82
C HIS A 417 15.82 22.06 -6.66
N LEU A 418 17.05 21.88 -7.15
CA LEU A 418 17.88 20.71 -6.92
C LEU A 418 19.01 21.09 -5.99
N TYR A 419 19.19 20.30 -4.93
CA TYR A 419 20.28 20.47 -3.97
C TYR A 419 21.26 19.30 -4.07
N ALA A 420 22.56 19.61 -4.13
CA ALA A 420 23.63 18.62 -4.18
C ALA A 420 24.74 18.95 -3.20
N THR A 421 25.25 17.93 -2.49
CA THR A 421 26.43 18.06 -1.64
C THR A 421 27.71 17.96 -2.46
N LEU A 422 28.74 18.72 -2.02
CA LEU A 422 29.99 18.87 -2.73
C LEU A 422 31.14 18.09 -2.07
N LYS A 423 31.96 17.43 -2.89
CA LYS A 423 33.16 16.72 -2.48
C LYS A 423 34.28 17.70 -2.13
N ALA A 424 35.04 17.39 -1.08
CA ALA A 424 36.25 18.09 -0.64
C ALA A 424 36.08 19.55 -0.17
N THR A 425 34.89 20.16 -0.30
CA THR A 425 34.66 21.55 0.11
C THR A 425 33.78 21.65 1.36
N GLY A 426 33.09 20.59 1.71
CA GLY A 426 32.11 20.60 2.80
C GLY A 426 30.90 21.47 2.48
N GLY A 427 30.50 21.54 1.22
CA GLY A 427 29.51 22.49 0.72
C GLY A 427 28.22 21.87 0.22
N LEU A 428 27.28 22.75 -0.07
CA LEU A 428 25.98 22.49 -0.68
C LEU A 428 25.79 23.48 -1.85
N ILE A 429 25.22 23.01 -2.94
CA ILE A 429 24.85 23.84 -4.11
C ILE A 429 23.34 23.74 -4.34
N SER A 430 22.73 24.86 -4.71
CA SER A 430 21.38 24.90 -5.27
C SER A 430 21.41 25.18 -6.76
N VAL A 431 20.58 24.47 -7.50
CA VAL A 431 20.43 24.59 -8.94
C VAL A 431 18.96 24.75 -9.29
N ASP A 432 18.63 25.74 -10.10
CA ASP A 432 17.31 25.93 -10.68
C ASP A 432 17.08 24.87 -11.77
N MET A 433 16.13 23.97 -11.56
CA MET A 433 15.79 22.89 -12.48
C MET A 433 15.08 23.35 -13.76
N VAL A 434 14.54 24.58 -13.78
CA VAL A 434 13.88 25.17 -14.96
C VAL A 434 14.91 25.73 -15.94
N THR A 435 16.00 26.27 -15.44
CA THR A 435 17.04 26.93 -16.27
C THR A 435 18.36 26.18 -16.35
N GLY A 436 18.56 25.16 -15.51
CA GLY A 436 19.83 24.42 -15.38
C GLY A 436 20.97 25.24 -14.75
N LYS A 437 20.67 26.41 -14.17
CA LYS A 437 21.69 27.33 -13.65
C LYS A 437 21.86 27.19 -12.14
N LYS A 438 23.08 27.41 -11.71
CA LYS A 438 23.41 27.55 -10.30
C LYS A 438 22.73 28.78 -9.71
N GLU A 439 22.05 28.62 -8.56
CA GLU A 439 21.47 29.72 -7.80
C GLU A 439 22.46 30.25 -6.77
N TRP A 440 22.94 29.35 -5.91
CA TRP A 440 23.91 29.68 -4.87
C TRP A 440 24.78 28.48 -4.49
N THR A 441 25.83 28.74 -3.74
CA THR A 441 26.70 27.73 -3.12
C THR A 441 26.96 28.13 -1.68
N TYR A 442 26.69 27.22 -0.75
CA TYR A 442 27.12 27.32 0.64
C TYR A 442 28.41 26.52 0.82
N ASN A 443 29.37 27.05 1.60
CA ASN A 443 30.62 26.38 1.93
C ASN A 443 30.81 26.36 3.45
N SER A 444 30.90 25.17 4.05
CA SER A 444 31.07 25.02 5.49
C SER A 444 32.48 25.45 5.99
N GLY A 445 33.46 25.54 5.09
CA GLY A 445 34.85 25.84 5.44
C GLY A 445 35.63 24.70 6.11
N ILE A 446 35.02 23.51 6.26
CA ILE A 446 35.66 22.36 6.92
C ILE A 446 36.59 21.61 5.98
N GLY A 447 36.40 21.71 4.66
CA GLY A 447 37.27 21.09 3.66
C GLY A 447 37.17 19.57 3.59
N THR A 448 35.98 19.03 3.86
CA THR A 448 35.68 17.59 3.77
C THR A 448 34.42 17.34 2.95
N ASP A 449 34.15 16.06 2.63
CA ASP A 449 32.96 15.67 1.90
C ASP A 449 31.69 15.94 2.73
N SER A 450 30.65 16.44 2.09
CA SER A 450 29.29 16.55 2.63
C SER A 450 28.40 15.45 2.07
N TYR A 451 27.39 15.01 2.85
CA TYR A 451 26.59 13.85 2.49
C TYR A 451 25.10 14.12 2.61
N PHE A 452 24.34 13.50 1.71
CA PHE A 452 22.90 13.21 1.73
C PHE A 452 22.04 14.40 2.14
N PRO A 453 21.85 15.38 1.26
CA PRO A 453 20.97 16.49 1.54
C PRO A 453 19.52 15.98 1.62
N ILE A 454 18.77 16.53 2.58
CA ILE A 454 17.31 16.45 2.65
C ILE A 454 16.78 17.86 2.72
N VAL A 455 15.53 18.07 2.34
CA VAL A 455 14.91 19.40 2.34
C VAL A 455 13.52 19.31 2.94
N ASP A 456 13.16 20.27 3.78
CA ASP A 456 11.83 20.38 4.37
C ASP A 456 10.86 21.16 3.46
N LYS A 457 9.59 21.23 3.89
CA LYS A 457 8.53 21.97 3.18
C LYS A 457 8.78 23.48 3.05
N ASN A 458 9.64 24.06 3.89
CA ASN A 458 9.98 25.47 3.88
C ASN A 458 11.23 25.76 3.01
N GLY A 459 11.84 24.71 2.42
CA GLY A 459 13.05 24.82 1.61
C GLY A 459 14.34 24.90 2.43
N VAL A 460 14.30 24.58 3.74
CA VAL A 460 15.51 24.43 4.53
C VAL A 460 16.16 23.10 4.22
N VAL A 461 17.43 23.15 3.84
CA VAL A 461 18.20 21.97 3.46
C VAL A 461 19.08 21.54 4.64
N TYR A 462 18.96 20.29 5.02
CA TYR A 462 19.77 19.68 6.07
C TYR A 462 20.74 18.68 5.44
N PHE A 463 21.99 18.73 5.86
CA PHE A 463 23.03 17.80 5.40
C PHE A 463 24.12 17.62 6.45
N THR A 464 24.97 16.61 6.28
CA THR A 464 26.09 16.31 7.19
C THR A 464 27.42 16.46 6.49
N ASP A 465 28.49 16.75 7.23
CA ASP A 465 29.85 16.57 6.77
C ASP A 465 30.53 15.33 7.39
N LYS A 466 31.65 14.96 6.83
CA LYS A 466 32.45 13.82 7.32
C LYS A 466 33.24 14.14 8.60
N GLY A 467 33.40 15.41 8.93
CA GLY A 467 34.44 15.85 9.86
C GLY A 467 35.87 15.69 9.28
N ALA A 468 36.77 16.57 9.60
CA ALA A 468 38.18 16.42 9.27
C ALA A 468 38.90 15.52 10.27
N LYS A 469 40.13 15.09 9.96
CA LYS A 469 40.97 14.35 10.92
C LYS A 469 41.10 15.16 12.22
N ASN A 470 40.71 14.57 13.34
CA ASN A 470 40.65 15.19 14.68
C ASN A 470 39.66 16.37 14.81
N LYS A 471 38.69 16.49 13.91
CA LYS A 471 37.55 17.43 14.01
C LYS A 471 36.25 16.64 14.03
N ASN A 472 35.28 17.20 14.71
CA ASN A 472 33.96 16.59 14.79
C ASN A 472 33.17 16.79 13.49
N ALA A 473 32.23 15.91 13.23
CA ALA A 473 31.27 16.05 12.16
C ALA A 473 30.13 16.99 12.58
N HIS A 474 29.51 17.62 11.62
CA HIS A 474 28.40 18.56 11.85
C HIS A 474 27.15 18.19 11.05
N VAL A 475 26.03 18.61 11.57
CA VAL A 475 24.78 18.76 10.81
C VAL A 475 24.56 20.25 10.55
N TYR A 476 24.18 20.57 9.34
CA TYR A 476 23.92 21.94 8.88
C TYR A 476 22.46 22.09 8.50
N ALA A 477 21.89 23.27 8.76
CA ALA A 477 20.65 23.76 8.20
C ALA A 477 20.93 25.02 7.38
N VAL A 478 20.64 24.98 6.10
CA VAL A 478 20.82 26.09 5.15
C VAL A 478 19.48 26.42 4.53
N ASN A 479 19.06 27.68 4.58
CA ASN A 479 17.77 28.09 4.07
C ASN A 479 17.74 28.16 2.53
N ALA A 480 16.56 28.36 1.96
CA ALA A 480 16.33 28.41 0.52
C ALA A 480 17.16 29.49 -0.23
N SER A 481 17.65 30.50 0.49
CA SER A 481 18.52 31.56 -0.07
C SER A 481 20.02 31.25 0.05
N GLY A 482 20.40 30.08 0.55
CA GLY A 482 21.79 29.65 0.72
C GLY A 482 22.49 30.15 1.99
N ASN A 483 21.75 30.74 2.92
CA ASN A 483 22.30 31.22 4.19
C ASN A 483 22.24 30.13 5.26
N LEU A 484 23.30 30.02 6.05
CA LEU A 484 23.32 29.15 7.21
C LEU A 484 22.32 29.63 8.27
N GLU A 485 21.38 28.76 8.65
CA GLU A 485 20.51 29.03 9.79
C GLU A 485 21.17 28.57 11.09
N TRP A 486 21.67 27.33 11.08
CA TRP A 486 22.43 26.79 12.19
C TRP A 486 23.33 25.64 11.75
N SER A 487 24.37 25.38 12.53
CA SER A 487 25.13 24.17 12.46
C SER A 487 25.31 23.56 13.86
N LYS A 488 25.33 22.24 13.94
CA LYS A 488 25.46 21.51 15.18
C LYS A 488 26.53 20.45 15.09
N GLU A 489 27.53 20.57 15.98
CA GLU A 489 28.56 19.56 16.14
C GLU A 489 27.99 18.28 16.76
N ILE A 490 28.31 17.12 16.17
CA ILE A 490 27.88 15.82 16.63
C ILE A 490 29.12 14.96 16.94
N GLY A 491 29.25 14.61 18.21
CA GLY A 491 30.29 13.71 18.71
C GLY A 491 31.65 14.37 18.89
N THR A 492 32.57 13.66 19.55
CA THR A 492 33.94 14.08 19.79
C THR A 492 34.91 13.20 19.03
N ASN A 493 35.79 13.82 18.23
CA ASN A 493 36.87 13.15 17.47
C ASN A 493 36.45 12.02 16.51
N GLN A 494 35.25 12.08 15.96
CA GLN A 494 34.71 10.97 15.18
C GLN A 494 34.01 11.42 13.93
N GLN A 495 34.24 10.68 12.86
CA GLN A 495 33.68 10.95 11.54
C GLN A 495 32.27 10.37 11.39
N LEU A 496 31.33 11.16 10.89
CA LEU A 496 30.09 10.64 10.30
C LEU A 496 30.42 10.08 8.91
N THR A 497 30.61 8.78 8.81
CA THR A 497 30.88 8.15 7.52
C THR A 497 29.57 7.65 6.92
N TYR A 498 29.15 8.26 5.81
CA TYR A 498 27.98 7.84 5.01
C TYR A 498 26.63 7.82 5.72
N ASN A 499 26.47 8.58 6.81
CA ASN A 499 25.23 8.61 7.57
C ASN A 499 24.32 9.73 7.04
N GLY A 500 23.17 9.35 6.53
CA GLY A 500 22.08 10.27 6.19
C GLY A 500 21.28 10.67 7.43
N VAL A 501 20.57 11.77 7.31
CA VAL A 501 19.59 12.23 8.29
C VAL A 501 18.18 11.88 7.82
N ALA A 502 17.23 11.79 8.75
CA ALA A 502 15.81 11.67 8.46
C ALA A 502 15.03 12.75 9.22
N LEU A 503 14.10 13.39 8.56
CA LEU A 503 13.24 14.42 9.13
C LEU A 503 11.89 13.83 9.50
N GLY A 504 11.50 13.95 10.76
CA GLY A 504 10.18 13.58 11.25
C GLY A 504 9.16 14.71 11.08
N ALA A 505 7.90 14.34 10.92
CA ALA A 505 6.77 15.28 10.87
C ALA A 505 6.60 16.09 12.18
N ASP A 506 7.26 15.65 13.25
CA ASP A 506 7.35 16.35 14.54
C ASP A 506 8.38 17.51 14.55
N GLY A 507 9.08 17.74 13.44
CA GLY A 507 10.08 18.79 13.31
C GLY A 507 11.45 18.45 13.90
N TYR A 508 11.74 17.16 14.13
CA TYR A 508 13.05 16.70 14.55
C TYR A 508 13.82 16.02 13.44
N LEU A 509 15.12 16.28 13.39
CA LEU A 509 16.07 15.50 12.58
C LEU A 509 16.61 14.35 13.41
N TYR A 510 16.66 13.16 12.81
CA TYR A 510 17.26 11.97 13.39
C TYR A 510 18.57 11.65 12.68
N VAL A 511 19.62 11.40 13.46
CA VAL A 511 20.98 11.19 12.93
C VAL A 511 21.66 10.02 13.65
N GLY A 512 22.16 9.05 12.87
CA GLY A 512 22.98 7.97 13.37
C GLY A 512 24.45 8.41 13.45
N HIS A 513 25.14 8.11 14.56
CA HIS A 513 26.55 8.44 14.75
C HIS A 513 27.41 7.17 14.89
N SER A 514 28.23 6.89 13.89
CA SER A 514 29.01 5.64 13.84
C SER A 514 30.01 5.54 14.98
N GLY A 515 30.81 6.52 15.18
CA GLY A 515 31.84 6.48 16.20
C GLY A 515 31.31 6.66 17.62
N GLY A 516 30.26 7.42 17.82
CA GLY A 516 29.63 7.66 19.12
C GLY A 516 28.70 6.56 19.57
N LYS A 517 28.39 5.59 18.71
CA LYS A 517 27.47 4.49 19.00
C LYS A 517 26.09 4.95 19.49
N LYS A 518 25.63 6.08 18.98
CA LYS A 518 24.41 6.77 19.41
C LYS A 518 23.53 7.14 18.24
N VAL A 519 22.26 7.30 18.53
CA VAL A 519 21.30 7.98 17.69
C VAL A 519 20.87 9.27 18.39
N TRP A 520 20.91 10.37 17.66
CA TRP A 520 20.56 11.69 18.12
C TRP A 520 19.29 12.20 17.44
N LYS A 521 18.55 13.08 18.11
CA LYS A 521 17.57 13.95 17.51
C LYS A 521 17.93 15.41 17.72
N LEU A 522 17.70 16.23 16.70
CA LEU A 522 17.96 17.66 16.70
C LEU A 522 16.62 18.39 16.45
N ASP A 523 16.30 19.33 17.31
CA ASP A 523 15.11 20.18 17.14
C ASP A 523 15.38 21.24 16.07
N THR A 524 14.69 21.15 14.93
CA THR A 524 14.86 22.11 13.82
C THR A 524 14.40 23.52 14.18
N ASN A 525 13.45 23.67 15.11
CA ASN A 525 12.91 24.95 15.55
C ASN A 525 13.74 25.60 16.67
N SER A 526 14.70 24.89 17.25
CA SER A 526 15.53 25.34 18.38
C SER A 526 17.02 25.30 18.02
N ASN A 527 17.37 25.77 16.82
CA ASN A 527 18.76 25.83 16.31
C ASN A 527 19.53 24.50 16.45
N GLY A 528 18.86 23.39 16.16
CA GLY A 528 19.45 22.05 16.23
C GLY A 528 19.75 21.60 17.66
N ALA A 529 18.95 22.01 18.66
CA ALA A 529 19.12 21.53 20.04
C ALA A 529 19.17 20.00 20.08
N LEU A 530 20.25 19.46 20.66
CA LEU A 530 20.61 18.04 20.58
C LEU A 530 20.06 17.26 21.77
N THR A 531 19.39 16.16 21.49
CA THR A 531 18.92 15.20 22.50
C THR A 531 19.34 13.78 22.08
N GLU A 532 19.85 12.99 23.01
CA GLU A 532 20.14 11.58 22.76
C GLU A 532 18.82 10.80 22.68
N VAL A 533 18.62 10.05 21.58
CA VAL A 533 17.50 9.12 21.43
C VAL A 533 17.86 7.79 22.08
N GLN A 534 19.03 7.24 21.72
CA GLN A 534 19.46 5.96 22.24
C GLN A 534 20.99 5.78 22.13
N ASN A 535 21.59 5.21 23.17
CA ASN A 535 22.91 4.60 23.09
C ASN A 535 22.75 3.17 22.59
N VAL A 536 23.26 2.87 21.40
CA VAL A 536 23.10 1.56 20.77
C VAL A 536 24.26 0.61 21.03
N GLY A 537 25.32 1.10 21.68
CA GLY A 537 26.51 0.30 22.06
C GLY A 537 27.36 -0.18 20.88
N GLN A 538 26.94 0.07 19.66
CA GLN A 538 27.52 -0.42 18.40
C GLN A 538 27.59 0.70 17.38
N ASN A 539 28.49 0.55 16.38
CA ASN A 539 28.64 1.56 15.34
C ASN A 539 27.40 1.58 14.43
N VAL A 540 26.74 2.74 14.32
CA VAL A 540 25.69 2.99 13.33
C VAL A 540 26.38 3.27 12.00
N MET A 541 26.28 2.35 11.04
CA MET A 541 27.06 2.40 9.79
C MET A 541 26.25 2.84 8.58
N ALA A 542 24.92 2.92 8.72
CA ALA A 542 24.00 3.30 7.64
C ALA A 542 23.23 4.58 8.01
N GLY A 543 22.62 5.20 7.04
CA GLY A 543 21.64 6.25 7.30
C GLY A 543 20.43 5.72 8.05
N VAL A 544 19.70 6.63 8.66
CA VAL A 544 18.50 6.33 9.41
C VAL A 544 17.26 6.50 8.53
N THR A 545 16.24 5.69 8.75
CA THR A 545 14.94 5.78 8.05
C THR A 545 13.82 5.72 9.09
N ILE A 546 12.88 6.65 9.05
CA ILE A 546 11.66 6.59 9.84
C ILE A 546 10.66 5.72 9.09
N GLY A 547 10.32 4.56 9.65
CA GLY A 547 9.39 3.62 9.05
C GLY A 547 7.92 4.03 9.16
N PRO A 548 7.03 3.33 8.45
CA PRO A 548 5.59 3.62 8.45
C PRO A 548 4.94 3.35 9.83
N ASP A 549 5.58 2.56 10.66
CA ASP A 549 5.18 2.19 12.01
C ASP A 549 5.75 3.13 13.11
N ARG A 550 6.24 4.30 12.73
CA ARG A 550 6.81 5.34 13.62
C ARG A 550 8.02 4.89 14.41
N ARG A 551 8.77 3.91 13.90
CA ARG A 551 10.07 3.52 14.40
C ARG A 551 11.19 4.05 13.50
N LEU A 552 12.32 4.38 14.11
CA LEU A 552 13.56 4.74 13.42
C LEU A 552 14.38 3.48 13.18
N TYR A 553 14.68 3.20 11.93
CA TYR A 553 15.44 2.03 11.51
C TYR A 553 16.85 2.40 11.07
N PHE A 554 17.82 1.59 11.46
CA PHE A 554 19.22 1.78 11.07
C PHE A 554 20.02 0.48 11.19
N GLY A 555 21.06 0.36 10.37
CA GLY A 555 22.01 -0.75 10.43
C GLY A 555 23.13 -0.50 11.42
N THR A 556 23.54 -1.54 12.13
CA THR A 556 24.72 -1.52 13.01
C THR A 556 25.72 -2.60 12.62
N VAL A 557 26.98 -2.43 13.05
CA VAL A 557 28.02 -3.44 12.90
C VAL A 557 28.39 -3.98 14.28
N GLU A 558 28.30 -5.29 14.41
CA GLU A 558 28.76 -6.04 15.59
C GLU A 558 30.18 -6.59 15.36
N SER A 559 30.72 -7.29 16.35
CA SER A 559 31.95 -8.05 16.18
C SER A 559 31.78 -9.16 15.12
N ASN A 560 32.85 -9.49 14.40
CA ASN A 560 32.91 -10.58 13.42
C ASN A 560 32.15 -10.35 12.10
N ASN A 561 32.00 -9.10 11.66
CA ASN A 561 31.33 -8.75 10.39
C ASN A 561 29.85 -9.15 10.31
N ILE A 562 29.20 -9.36 11.45
CA ILE A 562 27.77 -9.55 11.52
C ILE A 562 27.15 -8.19 11.84
N GLY A 563 26.13 -7.80 11.08
CA GLY A 563 25.33 -6.61 11.33
C GLY A 563 24.02 -6.95 12.00
N SER A 564 23.40 -5.91 12.53
CA SER A 564 22.00 -5.96 12.94
C SER A 564 21.25 -4.79 12.35
N VAL A 565 19.99 -4.96 12.07
CA VAL A 565 19.05 -3.85 11.92
C VAL A 565 18.42 -3.60 13.29
N LYS A 566 18.40 -2.34 13.69
CA LYS A 566 17.75 -1.90 14.92
C LYS A 566 16.55 -1.02 14.62
N ALA A 567 15.57 -1.09 15.51
CA ALA A 567 14.37 -0.28 15.45
C ALA A 567 14.14 0.41 16.81
N VAL A 568 13.91 1.72 16.77
CA VAL A 568 13.68 2.56 17.96
C VAL A 568 12.40 3.35 17.77
N THR A 569 11.48 3.28 18.72
CA THR A 569 10.24 4.06 18.68
C THR A 569 10.54 5.55 18.78
N VAL A 570 10.03 6.33 17.82
CA VAL A 570 10.15 7.80 17.78
C VAL A 570 8.80 8.52 17.79
N ASN A 571 7.69 7.77 17.66
CA ASN A 571 6.31 8.25 17.70
C ASN A 571 5.98 9.32 16.63
N THR A 572 6.75 9.36 15.56
CA THR A 572 6.52 10.28 14.44
C THR A 572 6.63 9.54 13.12
N LEU A 573 5.90 10.00 12.11
CA LEU A 573 6.12 9.59 10.72
C LEU A 573 7.22 10.43 10.09
N SER A 574 7.74 9.98 8.96
CA SER A 574 8.59 10.81 8.12
C SER A 574 7.80 12.02 7.63
N GLU A 575 8.44 13.17 7.52
CA GLU A 575 7.84 14.33 6.88
C GLU A 575 7.61 14.00 5.39
N THR A 576 6.39 14.25 4.89
CA THR A 576 5.96 13.75 3.55
C THR A 576 5.84 14.83 2.49
N SER A 577 5.90 16.11 2.88
CA SER A 577 5.72 17.25 1.96
C SER A 577 6.99 17.64 1.21
N SER A 578 8.11 16.95 1.47
CA SER A 578 9.42 17.30 0.98
C SER A 578 10.32 16.06 0.84
N TRP A 579 11.59 16.28 0.54
CA TRP A 579 12.61 15.23 0.47
C TRP A 579 13.19 14.97 1.88
N SER A 580 12.44 14.25 2.70
CA SER A 580 12.65 14.16 4.16
C SER A 580 13.67 13.10 4.60
N MET A 581 14.13 12.25 3.68
CA MET A 581 15.13 11.23 3.96
C MET A 581 15.97 10.94 2.71
N ARG A 582 17.06 10.19 2.90
CA ARG A 582 17.87 9.70 1.79
C ARG A 582 17.01 8.81 0.89
N GLY A 583 17.02 9.09 -0.42
CA GLY A 583 16.15 8.40 -1.39
C GLY A 583 14.79 9.06 -1.58
N GLY A 584 14.49 10.13 -0.84
CA GLY A 584 13.29 10.95 -1.00
C GLY A 584 12.05 10.38 -0.31
N ASP A 585 11.84 9.08 -0.36
CA ASP A 585 10.67 8.40 0.18
C ASP A 585 11.02 7.06 0.87
N LEU A 586 10.02 6.40 1.46
CA LEU A 586 10.18 5.11 2.16
C LEU A 586 10.64 3.99 1.22
N GLN A 587 10.35 4.06 -0.06
CA GLN A 587 10.76 3.11 -1.09
C GLN A 587 12.16 3.40 -1.64
N GLY A 588 12.76 4.54 -1.28
CA GLY A 588 14.09 4.95 -1.73
C GLY A 588 14.17 5.30 -3.21
N THR A 589 13.07 5.75 -3.83
CA THR A 589 12.95 5.88 -5.29
C THR A 589 13.77 7.02 -5.90
N ASN A 590 14.33 7.95 -5.10
CA ASN A 590 14.99 9.17 -5.59
C ASN A 590 14.13 9.96 -6.59
N ARG A 591 12.83 9.96 -6.34
CA ARG A 591 11.81 10.62 -7.17
C ARG A 591 11.15 11.75 -6.35
N GLN A 592 10.97 12.89 -7.00
CA GLN A 592 10.15 13.98 -6.44
C GLN A 592 8.67 13.57 -6.52
N LYS A 593 7.94 13.80 -5.42
CA LYS A 593 6.50 13.54 -5.31
C LYS A 593 5.66 14.62 -5.99
#